data_50ccb299294575470b6886eb7b971041
#
_entry.id   50ccb299294575470b6886eb7b971041
#
_cell.length_a   1.000
_cell.length_b   1.000
_cell.length_c   1.000
_cell.angle_alpha   90.00
_cell.angle_beta   90.00
_cell.angle_gamma   90.00
#
_symmetry.space_group_name_H-M   'P 1'
#
loop_
_entity.id
_entity.type
_entity.pdbx_description
1 polymer ?
#
loop_
_entity_poly.entity_id
_entity_poly.type
_entity_poly.pdbx_seq_one_letter_code
_entity_poly.pdbx_strand_id
1 'polypeptide(L)'
;MADGQTLKGGSVKAFDPYAARAQFPILSRQVNGKPLVYLDNAASAQKPRAVIDALVASMEGSYANVHRGLHTLSNEATEAFEAAREIVARFLNAPSAENIVWTKGGTEAINLVANGVGLSIEPGDEIIVTEMEHHSNIVPWHLLRERKGAVLKWAPINDDGSLDME
;
A
#
# COMPACT_ATOMS: atom_id res chain seq x y z
N MET A 1 21.95 -34.86 1.77
CA MET A 1 21.91 -34.51 3.21
C MET A 1 21.84 -32.99 3.24
N ALA A 2 20.65 -32.41 3.50
CA ALA A 2 20.45 -30.98 3.55
C ALA A 2 20.60 -30.53 5.01
N ASP A 3 21.59 -29.68 5.25
CA ASP A 3 21.87 -29.09 6.56
C ASP A 3 20.70 -28.21 6.99
N GLY A 4 20.03 -28.64 8.05
CA GLY A 4 18.99 -27.86 8.72
C GLY A 4 19.62 -26.70 9.51
N GLN A 5 19.74 -25.52 8.92
CA GLN A 5 20.00 -24.30 9.68
C GLN A 5 18.77 -23.91 10.49
N THR A 6 18.79 -24.25 11.77
CA THR A 6 17.87 -23.72 12.77
C THR A 6 18.09 -22.21 12.88
N LEU A 7 17.12 -21.41 12.44
CA LEU A 7 17.10 -19.97 12.68
C LEU A 7 17.08 -19.76 14.20
N LYS A 8 18.16 -19.22 14.76
CA LYS A 8 18.23 -18.79 16.16
C LYS A 8 17.18 -17.71 16.36
N GLY A 9 16.16 -17.98 17.14
CA GLY A 9 15.12 -17.05 17.52
C GLY A 9 15.71 -15.85 18.26
N GLY A 10 15.91 -14.74 17.55
CA GLY A 10 16.12 -13.46 18.19
C GLY A 10 14.83 -13.12 18.96
N SER A 11 14.95 -12.69 20.22
CA SER A 11 13.80 -12.24 21.00
C SER A 11 13.13 -11.08 20.27
N VAL A 12 11.93 -11.32 19.73
CA VAL A 12 11.11 -10.24 19.15
C VAL A 12 10.77 -9.30 20.30
N LYS A 13 11.29 -8.07 20.23
CA LYS A 13 10.96 -7.05 21.23
C LYS A 13 9.45 -6.84 21.23
N ALA A 14 8.81 -6.93 22.39
CA ALA A 14 7.37 -6.74 22.50
C ALA A 14 6.98 -5.36 21.92
N PHE A 15 5.90 -5.31 21.14
CA PHE A 15 5.38 -4.07 20.59
C PHE A 15 4.89 -3.15 21.71
N ASP A 16 5.41 -1.92 21.76
CA ASP A 16 4.97 -0.88 22.69
C ASP A 16 4.04 0.12 21.97
N PRO A 17 2.72 0.04 22.20
CA PRO A 17 1.75 0.93 21.55
C PRO A 17 1.91 2.41 21.95
N TYR A 18 2.42 2.69 23.15
CA TYR A 18 2.64 4.07 23.60
C TYR A 18 3.86 4.70 22.94
N ALA A 19 4.94 3.95 22.77
CA ALA A 19 6.09 4.39 22.02
C ALA A 19 5.74 4.60 20.54
N ALA A 20 4.94 3.71 19.94
CA ALA A 20 4.41 3.89 18.60
C ALA A 20 3.53 5.15 18.50
N ARG A 21 2.57 5.33 19.43
CA ARG A 21 1.69 6.50 19.46
C ARG A 21 2.44 7.82 19.54
N ALA A 22 3.52 7.89 20.31
CA ALA A 22 4.33 9.10 20.49
C ALA A 22 4.98 9.59 19.19
N GLN A 23 5.13 8.72 18.17
CA GLN A 23 5.66 9.10 16.87
C GLN A 23 4.67 9.90 16.01
N PHE A 24 3.38 9.93 16.37
CA PHE A 24 2.31 10.59 15.62
C PHE A 24 1.88 11.89 16.32
N PRO A 25 2.32 13.06 15.85
CA PRO A 25 2.06 14.34 16.53
C PRO A 25 0.58 14.64 16.76
N ILE A 26 -0.26 14.29 15.79
CA ILE A 26 -1.72 14.53 15.88
C ILE A 26 -2.36 13.82 17.07
N LEU A 27 -1.82 12.66 17.48
CA LEU A 27 -2.38 11.87 18.57
C LEU A 27 -2.12 12.47 19.95
N SER A 28 -1.34 13.56 20.04
CA SER A 28 -1.18 14.35 21.27
C SER A 28 -2.34 15.31 21.51
N ARG A 29 -3.23 15.52 20.51
CA ARG A 29 -4.38 16.43 20.66
C ARG A 29 -5.36 15.94 21.69
N GLN A 30 -6.09 16.91 22.23
CA GLN A 30 -7.30 16.66 23.01
C GLN A 30 -8.55 17.03 22.20
N VAL A 31 -9.61 16.27 22.37
CA VAL A 31 -10.94 16.52 21.81
C VAL A 31 -11.93 16.50 22.97
N ASN A 32 -12.68 17.59 23.16
CA ASN A 32 -13.62 17.75 24.29
C ASN A 32 -12.96 17.49 25.67
N GLY A 33 -11.71 17.96 25.85
CA GLY A 33 -10.95 17.79 27.09
C GLY A 33 -10.43 16.37 27.38
N LYS A 34 -10.51 15.47 26.39
CA LYS A 34 -10.03 14.07 26.50
C LYS A 34 -8.95 13.80 25.45
N PRO A 35 -7.98 12.90 25.70
CA PRO A 35 -7.03 12.46 24.69
C PRO A 35 -7.74 11.97 23.44
N LEU A 36 -7.21 12.37 22.25
CA LEU A 36 -7.74 11.91 20.97
C LEU A 36 -7.68 10.38 20.87
N VAL A 37 -8.83 9.76 20.59
CA VAL A 37 -8.94 8.39 20.09
C VAL A 37 -9.29 8.47 18.61
N TYR A 38 -8.42 7.92 17.75
CA TYR A 38 -8.60 7.92 16.30
C TYR A 38 -8.62 6.48 15.77
N LEU A 39 -9.75 6.03 15.28
CA LEU A 39 -10.00 4.65 14.85
C LEU A 39 -10.29 4.54 13.34
N ASP A 40 -10.06 5.61 12.57
CA ASP A 40 -10.39 5.69 11.15
C ASP A 40 -9.14 5.72 10.25
N ASN A 41 -8.08 4.99 10.64
CA ASN A 41 -6.86 4.91 9.84
C ASN A 41 -7.06 4.18 8.50
N ALA A 42 -8.10 3.36 8.37
CA ALA A 42 -8.45 2.71 7.11
C ALA A 42 -8.84 3.73 6.03
N ALA A 43 -9.58 4.78 6.39
CA ALA A 43 -9.93 5.87 5.49
C ALA A 43 -8.78 6.88 5.33
N SER A 44 -8.12 7.27 6.43
CA SER A 44 -7.06 8.29 6.44
C SER A 44 -6.01 7.97 7.48
N ALA A 45 -4.95 7.27 7.08
CA ALA A 45 -3.84 6.96 7.98
C ALA A 45 -3.13 8.23 8.46
N GLN A 46 -2.95 8.36 9.78
CA GLN A 46 -2.19 9.44 10.37
C GLN A 46 -0.69 9.34 10.02
N LYS A 47 0.00 10.46 10.02
CA LYS A 47 1.39 10.53 9.60
C LYS A 47 2.33 10.61 10.79
N PRO A 48 3.33 9.76 10.89
CA PRO A 48 4.38 9.88 11.90
C PRO A 48 5.28 11.09 11.61
N ARG A 49 5.98 11.56 12.64
CA ARG A 49 6.90 12.70 12.55
C ARG A 49 7.91 12.54 11.41
N ALA A 50 8.49 11.36 11.26
CA ALA A 50 9.48 11.10 10.22
C ALA A 50 8.94 11.33 8.79
N VAL A 51 7.66 11.02 8.53
CA VAL A 51 7.03 11.26 7.21
C VAL A 51 6.79 12.75 6.99
N ILE A 52 6.34 13.47 8.03
CA ILE A 52 6.11 14.91 7.96
C ILE A 52 7.43 15.63 7.69
N ASP A 53 8.48 15.30 8.43
CA ASP A 53 9.79 15.92 8.31
C ASP A 53 10.43 15.64 6.95
N ALA A 54 10.30 14.41 6.42
CA ALA A 54 10.78 14.06 5.08
C ALA A 54 10.06 14.87 3.99
N LEU A 55 8.74 15.07 4.12
CA LEU A 55 7.96 15.87 3.17
C LEU A 55 8.41 17.34 3.21
N VAL A 56 8.57 17.92 4.40
CA VAL A 56 9.06 19.29 4.57
C VAL A 56 10.47 19.44 4.00
N ALA A 57 11.39 18.55 4.36
CA ALA A 57 12.76 18.57 3.86
C ALA A 57 12.84 18.49 2.33
N SER A 58 11.99 17.65 1.70
CA SER A 58 11.92 17.58 0.24
C SER A 58 11.45 18.89 -0.38
N MET A 59 10.42 19.54 0.21
CA MET A 59 9.90 20.81 -0.31
C MET A 59 10.86 21.97 -0.13
N GLU A 60 11.60 22.02 0.98
CA GLU A 60 12.54 23.09 1.29
C GLU A 60 13.90 22.91 0.61
N GLY A 61 14.33 21.67 0.37
CA GLY A 61 15.70 21.34 -0.06
C GLY A 61 15.85 21.04 -1.54
N SER A 62 15.09 20.10 -2.08
CA SER A 62 15.35 19.52 -3.41
C SER A 62 14.09 19.32 -4.26
N TYR A 63 13.04 20.11 -4.04
CA TYR A 63 11.81 19.99 -4.81
C TYR A 63 12.02 20.35 -6.28
N ALA A 64 12.02 19.34 -7.15
CA ALA A 64 12.20 19.50 -8.59
C ALA A 64 11.56 18.34 -9.36
N ASN A 65 11.52 18.49 -10.69
CA ASN A 65 11.02 17.46 -11.59
C ASN A 65 11.94 16.23 -11.58
N VAL A 66 11.37 15.06 -11.31
CA VAL A 66 12.10 13.77 -11.34
C VAL A 66 12.36 13.36 -12.80
N HIS A 67 13.52 12.75 -13.08
CA HIS A 67 13.93 12.15 -14.37
C HIS A 67 14.14 13.09 -15.56
N ARG A 68 13.78 14.37 -15.48
CA ARG A 68 13.77 15.26 -16.66
C ARG A 68 14.61 16.52 -16.54
N GLY A 69 15.23 16.77 -15.40
CA GLY A 69 16.08 17.95 -15.18
C GLY A 69 17.55 17.61 -15.34
N LEU A 70 18.33 18.58 -15.84
CA LEU A 70 19.78 18.47 -15.95
C LEU A 70 20.52 19.28 -14.86
N HIS A 71 19.81 19.69 -13.82
CA HIS A 71 20.32 20.50 -12.72
C HIS A 71 20.32 19.71 -11.40
N THR A 72 21.12 20.19 -10.44
CA THR A 72 21.35 19.53 -9.15
C THR A 72 20.07 19.09 -8.43
N LEU A 73 19.10 20.00 -8.28
CA LEU A 73 17.85 19.66 -7.54
C LEU A 73 17.06 18.52 -8.21
N SER A 74 17.06 18.46 -9.55
CA SER A 74 16.39 17.37 -10.25
C SER A 74 17.11 16.03 -10.08
N ASN A 75 18.45 16.05 -10.04
CA ASN A 75 19.22 14.83 -9.78
C ASN A 75 18.98 14.33 -8.36
N GLU A 76 19.04 15.21 -7.36
CA GLU A 76 18.77 14.87 -5.96
C GLU A 76 17.34 14.34 -5.77
N ALA A 77 16.33 14.97 -6.37
CA ALA A 77 14.96 14.50 -6.32
C ALA A 77 14.79 13.13 -7.00
N THR A 78 15.50 12.90 -8.12
CA THR A 78 15.49 11.61 -8.83
C THR A 78 16.15 10.52 -7.99
N GLU A 79 17.30 10.79 -7.41
CA GLU A 79 18.02 9.84 -6.53
C GLU A 79 17.15 9.44 -5.33
N ALA A 80 16.51 10.42 -4.66
CA ALA A 80 15.62 10.16 -3.55
C ALA A 80 14.38 9.33 -3.95
N PHE A 81 13.81 9.62 -5.12
CA PHE A 81 12.67 8.88 -5.66
C PHE A 81 13.01 7.41 -5.96
N GLU A 82 14.14 7.17 -6.63
CA GLU A 82 14.58 5.81 -6.97
C GLU A 82 15.03 5.04 -5.72
N ALA A 83 15.72 5.68 -4.78
CA ALA A 83 16.07 5.07 -3.51
C ALA A 83 14.82 4.62 -2.72
N ALA A 84 13.75 5.41 -2.75
CA ALA A 84 12.48 5.03 -2.13
C ALA A 84 11.86 3.79 -2.80
N ARG A 85 11.93 3.66 -4.14
CA ARG A 85 11.48 2.46 -4.86
C ARG A 85 12.25 1.21 -4.45
N GLU A 86 13.57 1.31 -4.32
CA GLU A 86 14.42 0.20 -3.85
C GLU A 86 14.07 -0.23 -2.43
N ILE A 87 13.82 0.73 -1.53
CA ILE A 87 13.41 0.45 -0.14
C ILE A 87 12.09 -0.32 -0.12
N VAL A 88 11.10 0.12 -0.89
CA VAL A 88 9.80 -0.54 -0.96
C VAL A 88 9.92 -1.92 -1.61
N ALA A 89 10.73 -2.06 -2.67
CA ALA A 89 10.97 -3.36 -3.29
C ALA A 89 11.54 -4.38 -2.28
N ARG A 90 12.55 -3.97 -1.51
CA ARG A 90 13.10 -4.84 -0.45
C ARG A 90 12.08 -5.16 0.64
N PHE A 91 11.27 -4.18 1.06
CA PHE A 91 10.25 -4.39 2.08
C PHE A 91 9.17 -5.39 1.64
N LEU A 92 8.76 -5.33 0.38
CA LEU A 92 7.76 -6.22 -0.22
C LEU A 92 8.34 -7.52 -0.77
N ASN A 93 9.66 -7.71 -0.67
CA ASN A 93 10.36 -8.83 -1.29
C ASN A 93 10.11 -8.93 -2.82
N ALA A 94 10.00 -7.79 -3.48
CA ALA A 94 9.85 -7.74 -4.93
C ALA A 94 11.20 -8.07 -5.62
N PRO A 95 11.16 -8.69 -6.82
CA PRO A 95 12.38 -9.08 -7.55
C PRO A 95 13.30 -7.91 -7.89
N SER A 96 12.75 -6.73 -8.17
CA SER A 96 13.49 -5.51 -8.46
C SER A 96 12.67 -4.25 -8.16
N ALA A 97 13.33 -3.08 -8.11
CA ALA A 97 12.67 -1.78 -7.98
C ALA A 97 11.74 -1.46 -9.17
N GLU A 98 11.99 -2.04 -10.34
CA GLU A 98 11.15 -1.88 -11.54
C GLU A 98 9.75 -2.47 -11.36
N ASN A 99 9.58 -3.42 -10.44
CA ASN A 99 8.27 -3.97 -10.09
C ASN A 99 7.43 -3.05 -9.19
N ILE A 100 8.00 -1.92 -8.72
CA ILE A 100 7.30 -0.95 -7.90
C ILE A 100 6.78 0.18 -8.77
N VAL A 101 5.47 0.34 -8.80
CA VAL A 101 4.79 1.43 -9.51
C VAL A 101 4.09 2.32 -8.49
N TRP A 102 4.44 3.61 -8.48
CA TRP A 102 3.80 4.59 -7.61
C TRP A 102 2.44 4.99 -8.16
N THR A 103 1.44 4.98 -7.30
CA THR A 103 0.07 5.44 -7.59
C THR A 103 -0.39 6.41 -6.51
N LYS A 104 -1.48 7.11 -6.76
CA LYS A 104 -2.08 8.05 -5.78
C LYS A 104 -2.75 7.35 -4.60
N GLY A 105 -2.99 6.04 -4.71
CA GLY A 105 -3.62 5.23 -3.68
C GLY A 105 -4.14 3.91 -4.22
N GLY A 106 -4.72 3.08 -3.34
CA GLY A 106 -5.22 1.75 -3.67
C GLY A 106 -6.24 1.71 -4.80
N THR A 107 -7.12 2.70 -4.89
CA THR A 107 -8.12 2.80 -5.97
C THR A 107 -7.45 2.92 -7.34
N GLU A 108 -6.44 3.78 -7.49
CA GLU A 108 -5.70 3.90 -8.76
C GLU A 108 -4.91 2.63 -9.05
N ALA A 109 -4.26 2.05 -8.04
CA ALA A 109 -3.50 0.81 -8.20
C ALA A 109 -4.37 -0.34 -8.71
N ILE A 110 -5.53 -0.56 -8.11
CA ILE A 110 -6.45 -1.63 -8.53
C ILE A 110 -6.99 -1.36 -9.94
N ASN A 111 -7.36 -0.12 -10.27
CA ASN A 111 -7.78 0.23 -11.63
C ASN A 111 -6.65 0.02 -12.65
N LEU A 112 -5.41 0.33 -12.31
CA LEU A 112 -4.25 0.07 -13.16
C LEU A 112 -4.11 -1.43 -13.45
N VAL A 113 -4.20 -2.27 -12.42
CA VAL A 113 -4.17 -3.73 -12.54
C VAL A 113 -5.33 -4.23 -13.38
N ALA A 114 -6.57 -3.81 -13.08
CA ALA A 114 -7.76 -4.24 -13.80
C ALA A 114 -7.71 -3.88 -15.30
N ASN A 115 -7.19 -2.68 -15.64
CA ASN A 115 -7.01 -2.29 -17.03
C ASN A 115 -5.89 -3.08 -17.73
N GLY A 116 -4.77 -3.35 -17.03
CA GLY A 116 -3.66 -4.13 -17.57
C GLY A 116 -4.03 -5.59 -17.82
N VAL A 117 -4.56 -6.27 -16.81
CA VAL A 117 -5.05 -7.66 -16.91
C VAL A 117 -6.19 -7.76 -17.91
N GLY A 118 -7.05 -6.73 -17.96
CA GLY A 118 -8.18 -6.66 -18.90
C GLY A 118 -7.78 -6.73 -20.37
N LEU A 119 -6.51 -6.50 -20.72
CA LEU A 119 -6.04 -6.69 -22.09
C LEU A 119 -6.06 -8.15 -22.53
N SER A 120 -5.80 -9.07 -21.60
CA SER A 120 -5.73 -10.53 -21.85
C SER A 120 -6.99 -11.28 -21.46
N ILE A 121 -7.96 -10.64 -20.81
CA ILE A 121 -9.24 -11.26 -20.44
C ILE A 121 -10.11 -11.50 -21.67
N GLU A 122 -10.66 -12.70 -21.76
CA GLU A 122 -11.59 -13.13 -22.79
C GLU A 122 -12.99 -13.42 -22.21
N PRO A 123 -14.04 -13.45 -23.05
CA PRO A 123 -15.39 -13.81 -22.60
C PRO A 123 -15.42 -15.19 -21.95
N GLY A 124 -15.96 -15.26 -20.73
CA GLY A 124 -16.04 -16.49 -19.94
C GLY A 124 -14.90 -16.70 -18.95
N ASP A 125 -13.83 -15.89 -19.00
CA ASP A 125 -12.80 -15.92 -17.96
C ASP A 125 -13.38 -15.52 -16.61
N GLU A 126 -12.94 -16.18 -15.55
CA GLU A 126 -13.47 -15.98 -14.21
C GLU A 126 -12.57 -15.05 -13.38
N ILE A 127 -13.21 -14.08 -12.71
CA ILE A 127 -12.57 -13.19 -11.74
C ILE A 127 -13.22 -13.47 -10.39
N ILE A 128 -12.42 -13.81 -9.39
CA ILE A 128 -12.91 -14.10 -8.04
C ILE A 128 -12.63 -12.89 -7.14
N VAL A 129 -13.66 -12.43 -6.43
CA VAL A 129 -13.57 -11.41 -5.39
C VAL A 129 -14.24 -11.89 -4.11
N THR A 130 -13.80 -11.45 -2.94
CA THR A 130 -14.47 -11.81 -1.70
C THR A 130 -15.65 -10.87 -1.42
N GLU A 131 -16.59 -11.30 -0.59
CA GLU A 131 -17.71 -10.45 -0.18
C GLU A 131 -17.28 -9.30 0.74
N MET A 132 -16.08 -9.37 1.35
CA MET A 132 -15.53 -8.34 2.24
C MET A 132 -14.81 -7.19 1.53
N GLU A 133 -14.77 -7.18 0.20
CA GLU A 133 -13.96 -6.21 -0.53
C GLU A 133 -14.48 -4.78 -0.39
N HIS A 134 -13.54 -3.85 -0.32
CA HIS A 134 -13.85 -2.44 -0.51
C HIS A 134 -14.27 -2.17 -1.96
N HIS A 135 -15.20 -1.23 -2.19
CA HIS A 135 -15.69 -0.89 -3.54
C HIS A 135 -14.59 -0.64 -4.58
N SER A 136 -13.43 -0.12 -4.16
CA SER A 136 -12.28 0.05 -5.06
C SER A 136 -11.77 -1.26 -5.66
N ASN A 137 -12.01 -2.40 -5.00
CA ASN A 137 -11.65 -3.74 -5.46
C ASN A 137 -12.87 -4.56 -5.92
N ILE A 138 -13.98 -3.91 -6.17
CA ILE A 138 -15.20 -4.50 -6.75
C ILE A 138 -15.51 -3.85 -8.10
N VAL A 139 -15.67 -2.52 -8.10
CA VAL A 139 -16.16 -1.76 -9.25
C VAL A 139 -15.30 -1.95 -10.51
N PRO A 140 -13.96 -1.93 -10.48
CA PRO A 140 -13.14 -2.13 -11.66
C PRO A 140 -13.38 -3.49 -12.33
N TRP A 141 -13.61 -4.54 -11.54
CA TRP A 141 -13.89 -5.89 -12.04
C TRP A 141 -15.30 -6.01 -12.65
N HIS A 142 -16.29 -5.31 -12.06
CA HIS A 142 -17.61 -5.20 -12.69
C HIS A 142 -17.55 -4.52 -14.06
N LEU A 143 -16.82 -3.41 -14.18
CA LEU A 143 -16.62 -2.72 -15.45
C LEU A 143 -15.88 -3.60 -16.47
N LEU A 144 -14.94 -4.41 -16.00
CA LEU A 144 -14.22 -5.36 -16.86
C LEU A 144 -15.15 -6.48 -17.33
N ARG A 145 -15.98 -7.03 -16.43
CA ARG A 145 -17.02 -8.01 -16.78
C ARG A 145 -17.94 -7.49 -17.89
N GLU A 146 -18.43 -6.25 -17.75
CA GLU A 146 -19.34 -5.65 -18.75
C GLU A 146 -18.65 -5.44 -20.10
N ARG A 147 -17.39 -5.00 -20.08
CA ARG A 147 -16.63 -4.71 -21.31
C ARG A 147 -16.11 -5.93 -22.03
N LYS A 148 -15.76 -6.97 -21.29
CA LYS A 148 -15.04 -8.14 -21.81
C LYS A 148 -15.84 -9.45 -21.78
N GLY A 149 -17.00 -9.47 -21.11
CA GLY A 149 -17.77 -10.70 -20.93
C GLY A 149 -17.17 -11.67 -19.92
N ALA A 150 -16.29 -11.22 -19.05
CA ALA A 150 -15.77 -12.03 -17.94
C ALA A 150 -16.90 -12.40 -16.96
N VAL A 151 -16.69 -13.42 -16.17
CA VAL A 151 -17.61 -13.89 -15.12
C VAL A 151 -17.06 -13.49 -13.76
N LEU A 152 -17.81 -12.69 -13.02
CA LEU A 152 -17.42 -12.31 -11.66
C LEU A 152 -17.99 -13.31 -10.67
N LYS A 153 -17.12 -13.98 -9.93
CA LYS A 153 -17.44 -14.94 -8.87
C LYS A 153 -17.21 -14.32 -7.51
N TRP A 154 -18.08 -14.65 -6.55
CA TRP A 154 -17.97 -14.18 -5.17
C TRP A 154 -17.53 -15.33 -4.28
N ALA A 155 -16.47 -15.11 -3.51
CA ALA A 155 -16.08 -16.00 -2.43
C ALA A 155 -16.82 -15.54 -1.17
N PRO A 156 -17.73 -16.37 -0.63
CA PRO A 156 -18.50 -16.02 0.55
C PRO A 156 -17.63 -16.01 1.81
N ILE A 157 -18.14 -15.39 2.86
CA ILE A 157 -17.47 -15.29 4.15
C ILE A 157 -18.35 -15.87 5.27
N ASN A 158 -17.70 -16.47 6.25
CA ASN A 158 -18.34 -16.93 7.47
C ASN A 158 -18.55 -15.78 8.47
N ASP A 159 -19.40 -15.97 9.46
CA ASP A 159 -19.69 -14.96 10.50
C ASP A 159 -18.44 -14.54 11.31
N ASP A 160 -17.41 -15.37 11.38
CA ASP A 160 -16.13 -15.06 12.02
C ASP A 160 -15.15 -14.30 11.12
N GLY A 161 -15.52 -14.01 9.87
CA GLY A 161 -14.72 -13.30 8.88
C GLY A 161 -13.73 -14.18 8.11
N SER A 162 -13.73 -15.49 8.30
CA SER A 162 -12.97 -16.41 7.47
C SER A 162 -13.66 -16.62 6.11
N LEU A 163 -12.87 -16.97 5.06
CA LEU A 163 -13.44 -17.36 3.78
C LEU A 163 -14.13 -18.72 3.89
N ASP A 164 -15.30 -18.83 3.29
CA ASP A 164 -15.93 -20.12 3.04
C ASP A 164 -15.21 -20.77 1.85
N MET A 165 -14.61 -21.92 2.12
CA MET A 165 -13.80 -22.66 1.14
C MET A 165 -14.50 -23.91 0.61
N GLU A 166 -15.80 -24.12 0.92
CA GLU A 166 -16.59 -25.28 0.48
C GLU A 166 -17.24 -25.08 -0.91
#